data_f6645d02d7f867c613f16d12eafe2dfb
#
_entry.id   f6645d02d7f867c613f16d12eafe2dfb
#
_cell.length_a   1.000
_cell.length_b   1.000
_cell.length_c   1.000
_cell.angle_alpha   90.00
_cell.angle_beta   90.00
_cell.angle_gamma   90.00
#
_symmetry.space_group_name_H-M   'P 1'
#
loop_
_entity.id
_entity.type
_entity.pdbx_description
1 polymer ?
#
loop_
_entity_poly.entity_id
_entity_poly.type
_entity_poly.pdbx_seq_one_letter_code
_entity_poly.pdbx_strand_id
1 'polypeptide(L)'
;MRRLAVTLALAGCLVLAFAVAAPAAGPPFLSVSPKRVHLDHKVTIKGSQWPVIEFCRRTVRLRLESAQNAVLIGFSRVKDNGRFTRQFTPKTGKIGPGKWKVVARLRCESGEDGSPNFIVRRKTLRILP
;
A
#
# COMPACT_ATOMS: atom_id res chain seq x y z
N MET A 1 -56.98 28.19 13.72
CA MET A 1 -56.43 27.95 13.73
C MET A 1 -55.49 27.39 13.67
N ARG A 2 -54.90 27.10 13.52
CA ARG A 2 -54.08 26.70 13.52
C ARG A 2 -53.27 26.17 13.00
N ARG A 3 -52.60 25.91 12.80
CA ARG A 3 -51.99 25.45 12.33
C ARG A 3 -50.93 25.47 12.23
N LEU A 4 -50.20 25.22 12.19
CA LEU A 4 -49.29 25.33 12.04
C LEU A 4 -48.27 24.75 12.28
N ALA A 5 -47.80 24.42 12.53
CA ALA A 5 -46.86 23.87 12.90
C ALA A 5 -46.19 23.14 12.19
N VAL A 6 -45.90 22.74 11.90
CA VAL A 6 -45.42 22.12 11.11
C VAL A 6 -44.21 22.24 10.78
N THR A 7 -43.84 22.10 10.28
CA THR A 7 -42.73 22.37 9.79
C THR A 7 -41.64 22.01 10.39
N LEU A 8 -41.18 22.13 10.80
CA LEU A 8 -40.12 21.79 11.28
C LEU A 8 -39.51 20.74 11.10
N ALA A 9 -39.64 20.01 10.90
CA ALA A 9 -39.07 18.84 10.77
C ALA A 9 -37.95 18.72 9.98
N LEU A 10 -37.80 19.25 9.12
CA LEU A 10 -36.88 19.06 8.26
C LEU A 10 -35.56 19.23 8.62
N ALA A 11 -35.19 19.79 9.35
CA ALA A 11 -33.88 20.04 9.56
C ALA A 11 -33.00 18.91 9.82
N GLY A 12 -33.46 17.96 10.36
CA GLY A 12 -32.56 16.92 10.73
C GLY A 12 -31.82 16.20 9.69
N CYS A 13 -32.37 16.15 8.61
CA CYS A 13 -31.84 15.31 7.61
C CYS A 13 -30.49 15.64 7.17
N LEU A 14 -30.14 16.81 7.22
CA LEU A 14 -28.95 17.13 6.70
C LEU A 14 -27.81 16.57 7.28
N VAL A 15 -27.75 16.51 8.45
CA VAL A 15 -26.57 16.07 9.05
C VAL A 15 -26.05 14.77 8.66
N LEU A 16 -26.90 13.92 8.36
CA LEU A 16 -26.46 12.61 8.04
C LEU A 16 -25.52 12.53 6.92
N ALA A 17 -25.68 13.33 6.05
CA ALA A 17 -24.86 13.25 4.85
C ALA A 17 -23.40 13.28 5.15
N PHE A 18 -23.04 13.89 6.22
CA PHE A 18 -21.66 13.99 6.44
C PHE A 18 -21.04 12.77 7.01
N ALA A 19 -21.71 12.07 7.78
CA ALA A 19 -21.13 10.93 8.39
C ALA A 19 -20.60 9.96 7.40
N VAL A 20 -21.17 10.00 6.26
CA VAL A 20 -20.78 9.02 5.29
C VAL A 20 -19.54 9.38 4.58
N ALA A 21 -19.17 10.56 4.72
CA ALA A 21 -18.03 11.01 3.96
C ALA A 21 -16.75 10.32 4.33
N ALA A 22 -16.69 9.69 5.43
CA ALA A 22 -15.46 9.04 5.81
C ALA A 22 -15.20 7.86 4.88
N PRO A 23 -14.19 7.91 4.08
CA PRO A 23 -13.92 6.83 3.17
C PRO A 23 -13.41 5.63 3.91
N ALA A 24 -13.88 4.52 3.53
CA ALA A 24 -13.37 3.29 4.06
C ALA A 24 -12.07 3.01 3.35
N ALA A 25 -11.01 2.96 4.09
CA ALA A 25 -9.75 2.60 3.51
C ALA A 25 -9.80 1.13 3.15
N GLY A 26 -9.57 0.81 1.93
CA GLY A 26 -9.43 -0.59 1.53
C GLY A 26 -8.12 -1.16 2.05
N PRO A 27 -7.86 -2.43 1.80
CA PRO A 27 -6.59 -3.03 2.18
C PRO A 27 -5.45 -2.44 1.35
N PRO A 28 -4.25 -2.40 1.89
CA PRO A 28 -3.10 -1.94 1.12
C PRO A 28 -2.91 -2.77 -0.14
N PHE A 29 -2.60 -2.09 -1.22
CA PHE A 29 -2.49 -2.70 -2.53
C PHE A 29 -1.08 -2.51 -3.09
N LEU A 30 -0.57 -3.53 -3.75
CA LEU A 30 0.75 -3.50 -4.38
C LEU A 30 0.62 -3.92 -5.84
N SER A 31 1.24 -3.19 -6.74
CA SER A 31 1.29 -3.55 -8.15
C SER A 31 2.71 -3.45 -8.66
N VAL A 32 3.00 -4.26 -9.66
CA VAL A 32 4.31 -4.32 -10.30
C VAL A 32 4.11 -4.29 -11.80
N SER A 33 4.83 -3.43 -12.50
CA SER A 33 4.70 -3.28 -13.94
C SER A 33 6.07 -3.06 -14.58
N PRO A 34 6.40 -3.83 -15.60
CA PRO A 34 5.67 -4.97 -16.16
C PRO A 34 5.77 -6.20 -15.25
N LYS A 35 4.89 -7.16 -15.45
CA LYS A 35 4.92 -8.40 -14.68
C LYS A 35 5.98 -9.37 -15.16
N ARG A 36 6.46 -9.17 -16.36
CA ARG A 36 7.54 -9.93 -16.95
C ARG A 36 8.57 -8.94 -17.46
N VAL A 37 9.80 -9.16 -17.16
CA VAL A 37 10.84 -8.23 -17.52
C VAL A 37 12.15 -8.96 -17.76
N HIS A 38 12.92 -8.50 -18.73
CA HIS A 38 14.29 -8.98 -18.90
C HIS A 38 15.21 -8.31 -17.91
N LEU A 39 16.33 -8.94 -17.62
CA LEU A 39 17.37 -8.29 -16.82
C LEU A 39 17.76 -6.98 -17.50
N ASP A 40 18.18 -6.02 -16.69
CA ASP A 40 18.58 -4.68 -17.14
C ASP A 40 17.43 -3.80 -17.66
N HIS A 41 16.20 -4.24 -17.52
CA HIS A 41 15.05 -3.43 -17.85
C HIS A 41 14.32 -2.97 -16.58
N LYS A 42 13.73 -1.80 -16.67
CA LYS A 42 13.15 -1.13 -15.51
C LYS A 42 11.81 -1.72 -15.10
N VAL A 43 11.61 -1.85 -13.81
CA VAL A 43 10.35 -2.29 -13.22
C VAL A 43 9.85 -1.19 -12.32
N THR A 44 8.55 -0.93 -12.34
CA THR A 44 7.92 0.04 -11.46
C THR A 44 7.03 -0.66 -10.45
N ILE A 45 7.25 -0.35 -9.18
CA ILE A 45 6.45 -0.88 -8.08
C ILE A 45 5.60 0.27 -7.57
N LYS A 46 4.29 0.04 -7.46
CA LYS A 46 3.37 1.04 -6.94
C LYS A 46 2.57 0.48 -5.78
N GLY A 47 2.38 1.28 -4.77
CA GLY A 47 1.50 0.96 -3.66
C GLY A 47 0.36 1.96 -3.58
N SER A 48 -0.78 1.51 -3.08
CA SER A 48 -1.91 2.38 -2.81
C SER A 48 -2.64 1.91 -1.57
N GLN A 49 -3.37 2.81 -0.94
CA GLN A 49 -4.14 2.52 0.27
C GLN A 49 -3.27 2.06 1.45
N TRP A 50 -2.01 2.46 1.48
CA TRP A 50 -1.13 2.16 2.61
C TRP A 50 -1.44 3.15 3.74
N PRO A 51 -1.46 2.69 4.99
CA PRO A 51 -1.87 3.56 6.09
C PRO A 51 -0.90 4.70 6.34
N VAL A 52 -1.45 5.87 6.59
CA VAL A 52 -0.68 7.06 6.94
C VAL A 52 -1.18 7.49 8.30
N ILE A 53 -0.70 6.82 9.33
CA ILE A 53 -1.13 7.05 10.71
C ILE A 53 0.10 7.09 11.61
N GLU A 54 -0.06 7.67 12.77
CA GLU A 54 1.08 7.93 13.65
C GLU A 54 1.87 6.70 14.03
N PHE A 55 1.22 5.61 14.27
CA PHE A 55 1.92 4.43 14.75
C PHE A 55 2.45 3.54 13.63
N CYS A 56 2.34 3.95 12.40
CA CYS A 56 2.97 3.25 11.28
C CYS A 56 4.12 4.08 10.72
N ARG A 57 5.15 3.43 10.29
CA ARG A 57 6.25 4.12 9.64
C ARG A 57 5.79 4.69 8.31
N ARG A 58 6.51 5.67 7.83
CA ARG A 58 6.19 6.31 6.55
C ARG A 58 7.01 5.74 5.41
N THR A 59 7.75 4.67 5.67
CA THR A 59 8.66 4.09 4.69
C THR A 59 8.40 2.61 4.56
N VAL A 60 8.13 2.16 3.36
CA VAL A 60 7.92 0.76 3.03
C VAL A 60 9.24 0.16 2.59
N ARG A 61 9.57 -1.00 3.11
CA ARG A 61 10.75 -1.73 2.70
C ARG A 61 10.37 -2.67 1.57
N LEU A 62 11.13 -2.61 0.49
CA LEU A 62 10.89 -3.42 -0.70
C LEU A 62 12.01 -4.41 -0.90
N ARG A 63 11.65 -5.67 -1.08
CA ARG A 63 12.60 -6.76 -1.34
C ARG A 63 12.14 -7.56 -2.54
N LEU A 64 13.09 -8.19 -3.18
CA LEU A 64 12.84 -9.15 -4.24
C LEU A 64 13.22 -10.52 -3.68
N GLU A 65 12.29 -11.45 -3.65
CA GLU A 65 12.51 -12.76 -3.04
C GLU A 65 12.21 -13.90 -4.00
N SER A 66 13.08 -14.90 -3.99
CA SER A 66 12.86 -16.16 -4.67
C SER A 66 12.99 -17.28 -3.66
N ALA A 67 12.89 -18.52 -4.11
CA ALA A 67 13.05 -19.68 -3.24
C ALA A 67 14.44 -19.74 -2.61
N GLN A 68 15.45 -19.21 -3.28
CA GLN A 68 16.83 -19.31 -2.82
C GLN A 68 17.44 -18.01 -2.32
N ASN A 69 16.96 -16.87 -2.83
CA ASN A 69 17.60 -15.60 -2.55
C ASN A 69 16.63 -14.51 -2.18
N ALA A 70 17.12 -13.52 -1.43
CA ALA A 70 16.37 -12.34 -1.12
C ALA A 70 17.31 -11.14 -1.33
N VAL A 71 16.84 -10.14 -2.05
CA VAL A 71 17.63 -8.97 -2.38
C VAL A 71 16.85 -7.72 -1.98
N LEU A 72 17.50 -6.81 -1.29
CA LEU A 72 16.86 -5.56 -0.93
C LEU A 72 16.78 -4.67 -2.16
N ILE A 73 15.56 -4.23 -2.48
CA ILE A 73 15.36 -3.26 -3.54
C ILE A 73 15.61 -1.86 -2.98
N GLY A 74 15.08 -1.59 -1.81
CA GLY A 74 15.22 -0.29 -1.18
C GLY A 74 14.00 0.06 -0.35
N PHE A 75 13.85 1.35 -0.11
CA PHE A 75 12.75 1.87 0.69
C PHE A 75 12.00 2.91 -0.12
N SER A 76 10.72 3.03 0.10
CA SER A 76 9.91 4.04 -0.55
C SER A 76 9.02 4.73 0.46
N ARG A 77 8.96 6.05 0.40
CA ARG A 77 8.14 6.82 1.33
C ARG A 77 6.68 6.76 0.90
N VAL A 78 5.81 6.50 1.85
CA VAL A 78 4.37 6.55 1.63
C VAL A 78 3.93 8.01 1.67
N LYS A 79 3.30 8.47 0.61
CA LYS A 79 2.81 9.83 0.53
C LYS A 79 1.55 9.98 1.37
N ASP A 80 1.14 11.23 1.59
CA ASP A 80 -0.05 11.50 2.43
C ASP A 80 -1.32 10.86 1.89
N ASN A 81 -1.37 10.56 0.61
CA ASN A 81 -2.51 9.88 0.01
C ASN A 81 -2.43 8.35 0.07
N GLY A 82 -1.47 7.81 0.79
CA GLY A 82 -1.31 6.36 0.93
C GLY A 82 -0.62 5.68 -0.25
N ARG A 83 -0.02 6.45 -1.14
CA ARG A 83 0.64 5.90 -2.33
C ARG A 83 2.14 5.99 -2.22
N PHE A 84 2.82 5.06 -2.87
CA PHE A 84 4.25 5.14 -3.09
C PHE A 84 4.58 4.56 -4.46
N THR A 85 5.74 4.97 -4.98
CA THR A 85 6.25 4.46 -6.25
C THR A 85 7.74 4.27 -6.12
N ARG A 86 8.23 3.14 -6.59
CA ARG A 86 9.66 2.86 -6.63
C ARG A 86 10.00 2.15 -7.94
N GLN A 87 11.03 2.63 -8.61
CA GLN A 87 11.55 1.97 -9.79
C GLN A 87 12.84 1.25 -9.44
N PHE A 88 13.04 0.09 -10.04
CA PHE A 88 14.33 -0.59 -9.93
C PHE A 88 14.61 -1.36 -11.21
N THR A 89 15.88 -1.68 -11.40
CA THR A 89 16.31 -2.43 -12.56
C THR A 89 17.01 -3.69 -12.07
N PRO A 90 16.41 -4.87 -12.32
CA PRO A 90 17.06 -6.13 -11.91
C PRO A 90 18.34 -6.32 -12.72
N LYS A 91 19.43 -6.55 -12.02
CA LYS A 91 20.73 -6.74 -12.67
C LYS A 91 21.29 -8.11 -12.34
N THR A 92 22.14 -8.61 -13.22
CA THR A 92 22.80 -9.88 -12.98
C THR A 92 23.59 -9.83 -11.68
N GLY A 93 23.80 -10.97 -11.12
CA GLY A 93 24.50 -11.12 -9.85
C GLY A 93 23.64 -12.00 -8.96
N LYS A 94 23.01 -11.42 -7.97
CA LYS A 94 22.13 -12.19 -7.08
C LYS A 94 20.75 -12.42 -7.68
N ILE A 95 20.42 -11.72 -8.75
CA ILE A 95 19.12 -11.85 -9.41
C ILE A 95 19.34 -12.59 -10.72
N GLY A 96 18.68 -13.71 -10.87
CA GLY A 96 18.71 -14.47 -12.11
C GLY A 96 17.32 -14.60 -12.70
N PRO A 97 17.21 -15.19 -13.88
CA PRO A 97 15.91 -15.45 -14.48
C PRO A 97 15.08 -16.38 -13.63
N GLY A 98 13.78 -16.23 -13.68
CA GLY A 98 12.86 -17.07 -12.96
C GLY A 98 11.74 -16.30 -12.31
N LYS A 99 11.06 -16.97 -11.41
CA LYS A 99 9.92 -16.42 -10.70
C LYS A 99 10.39 -15.78 -9.40
N TRP A 100 10.06 -14.53 -9.24
CA TRP A 100 10.39 -13.76 -8.05
C TRP A 100 9.13 -13.15 -7.47
N LYS A 101 9.21 -12.72 -6.23
CA LYS A 101 8.14 -11.96 -5.61
C LYS A 101 8.69 -10.62 -5.14
N VAL A 102 7.98 -9.57 -5.47
CA VAL A 102 8.24 -8.26 -4.88
C VAL A 102 7.47 -8.23 -3.57
N VAL A 103 8.17 -7.99 -2.48
CA VAL A 103 7.60 -7.99 -1.14
C VAL A 103 7.70 -6.59 -0.56
N ALA A 104 6.56 -6.03 -0.21
CA ALA A 104 6.50 -4.72 0.45
C ALA A 104 6.11 -4.91 1.90
N ARG A 105 6.84 -4.29 2.80
CA ARG A 105 6.65 -4.45 4.22
C ARG A 105 6.65 -3.10 4.93
N LEU A 106 5.60 -2.84 5.68
CA LEU A 106 5.48 -1.62 6.48
C LEU A 106 5.39 -1.99 7.96
N ARG A 107 6.19 -1.34 8.77
CA ARG A 107 6.17 -1.57 10.19
C ARG A 107 5.21 -0.62 10.87
N CYS A 108 4.33 -1.16 11.72
CA CYS A 108 3.44 -0.40 12.57
C CYS A 108 3.66 -0.85 14.02
N GLU A 109 3.55 0.06 14.96
CA GLU A 109 3.67 -0.30 16.37
C GLU A 109 2.32 -0.79 16.86
N SER A 110 2.34 -1.84 17.66
CA SER A 110 1.11 -2.27 18.26
C SER A 110 0.92 -1.49 19.55
N GLY A 111 -0.29 -1.09 19.80
CA GLY A 111 -0.55 -0.18 20.89
C GLY A 111 -0.36 -0.73 22.28
N GLU A 112 -0.58 -1.99 22.49
CA GLU A 112 -0.65 -2.52 23.83
C GLU A 112 0.63 -3.03 24.43
N ASP A 113 1.34 -3.83 23.71
CA ASP A 113 2.54 -4.45 24.25
C ASP A 113 3.83 -3.94 23.62
N GLY A 114 3.71 -2.98 22.73
CA GLY A 114 4.91 -2.43 22.10
C GLY A 114 5.52 -3.30 21.02
N SER A 115 4.97 -4.45 20.76
CA SER A 115 5.53 -5.29 19.70
C SER A 115 5.13 -4.77 18.34
N PRO A 116 6.02 -4.85 17.36
CA PRO A 116 5.71 -4.33 16.04
C PRO A 116 4.79 -5.27 15.28
N ASN A 117 3.90 -4.68 14.50
CA ASN A 117 3.11 -5.40 13.54
C ASN A 117 3.59 -5.01 12.17
N PHE A 118 3.45 -5.92 11.22
CA PHE A 118 3.89 -5.64 9.85
C PHE A 118 2.75 -5.85 8.88
N ILE A 119 2.61 -4.92 7.96
CA ILE A 119 1.73 -5.09 6.81
C ILE A 119 2.62 -5.57 5.69
N VAL A 120 2.31 -6.72 5.13
CA VAL A 120 3.12 -7.34 4.09
C VAL A 120 2.25 -7.62 2.87
N ARG A 121 2.73 -7.21 1.70
CA ARG A 121 2.07 -7.51 0.43
C ARG A 121 3.09 -8.04 -0.55
N ARG A 122 2.66 -8.98 -1.38
CA ARG A 122 3.54 -9.65 -2.34
C ARG A 122 2.93 -9.64 -3.72
N LYS A 123 3.76 -9.47 -4.73
CA LYS A 123 3.35 -9.60 -6.14
C LYS A 123 4.42 -10.34 -6.91
N THR A 124 3.98 -11.19 -7.79
CA THR A 124 4.89 -12.00 -8.61
C THR A 124 5.48 -11.16 -9.71
N LEU A 125 6.77 -11.34 -9.93
CA LEU A 125 7.51 -10.77 -11.04
C LEU A 125 8.29 -11.90 -11.69
N ARG A 126 8.16 -12.05 -13.01
CA ARG A 126 8.94 -13.05 -13.72
C ARG A 126 10.08 -12.35 -14.45
N ILE A 127 11.29 -12.78 -14.17
CA ILE A 127 12.48 -12.25 -14.82
C ILE A 127 12.87 -13.21 -15.93
N LEU A 128 12.93 -12.69 -17.13
CA LEU A 128 13.22 -13.46 -18.33
C LEU A 128 14.72 -13.47 -18.62
N PRO A 129 15.21 -14.55 -19.21
CA PRO A 129 16.64 -14.64 -19.55
C PRO A 129 17.05 -13.66 -20.64
#